data_94e382e9297e3bd34259d8d8236992be
#
_entry.id   94e382e9297e3bd34259d8d8236992be
#
_cell.length_a   1.000
_cell.length_b   1.000
_cell.length_c   1.000
_cell.angle_alpha   90.00
_cell.angle_beta   90.00
_cell.angle_gamma   90.00
#
_symmetry.space_group_name_H-M   'P 1'
#
loop_
_entity.id
_entity.type
_entity.pdbx_description
1 polymer ?
#
loop_
_entity_poly.entity_id
_entity_poly.type
_entity_poly.pdbx_seq_one_letter_code
_entity_poly.pdbx_strand_id
1 'polypeptide(L)'
;MHTSMECRPDSDLLPACIGALAAFVVAGLLVPFRDSLGGTNAALILLVVIVAAASIGGRVAGATTALASALAFNFLYTQPYLTLRIHSSKDVITTVLLFVLGISVGEIVTYARRNTYLARKRRLDISDLHQLSDMVRVNAPQGQVIDRACQLLSRELHLSSCRFESPSEPHTSLPVIDHRGLIAAPLRHAPGGFELPAGGVAVRVEVDEHTFGQFVLVPATPATGEPRRGVSLLDRQMAVLVASIVSPMLTSSTI
;
A
#
# COMPACT_ATOMS: atom_id res chain seq x y z
N MET A 1 -20.97 13.70 -1.82
CA MET A 1 -20.13 12.87 -2.66
C MET A 1 -19.03 13.76 -3.23
N HIS A 2 -18.02 14.07 -2.39
CA HIS A 2 -16.83 14.85 -2.80
C HIS A 2 -15.62 14.12 -2.22
N THR A 3 -14.96 13.35 -3.06
CA THR A 3 -13.66 12.75 -2.80
C THR A 3 -12.62 13.85 -2.89
N SER A 4 -12.28 14.47 -1.78
CA SER A 4 -11.09 15.32 -1.68
C SER A 4 -9.87 14.41 -1.75
N MET A 5 -9.35 14.22 -2.96
CA MET A 5 -8.01 13.73 -3.21
C MET A 5 -7.07 14.88 -2.81
N GLU A 6 -6.62 14.89 -1.56
CA GLU A 6 -5.46 15.70 -1.17
C GLU A 6 -4.23 15.14 -1.88
N CYS A 7 -4.02 15.65 -3.09
CA CYS A 7 -2.78 15.52 -3.83
C CYS A 7 -1.74 16.37 -3.06
N ARG A 8 -0.73 15.75 -2.49
CA ARG A 8 0.46 16.44 -1.96
C ARG A 8 1.29 16.85 -3.18
N PRO A 9 1.20 18.10 -3.68
CA PRO A 9 1.70 18.46 -5.02
C PRO A 9 3.23 18.46 -5.10
N ASP A 10 3.94 18.59 -3.99
CA ASP A 10 5.38 18.83 -4.01
C ASP A 10 6.22 17.55 -4.18
N SER A 11 5.69 16.38 -3.82
CA SER A 11 6.44 15.12 -3.96
C SER A 11 6.41 14.53 -5.37
N ASP A 12 5.40 14.87 -6.18
CA ASP A 12 5.20 14.30 -7.51
C ASP A 12 5.79 15.17 -8.63
N LEU A 13 6.03 16.47 -8.36
CA LEU A 13 6.59 17.39 -9.34
C LEU A 13 8.06 17.09 -9.66
N LEU A 14 8.86 16.75 -8.65
CA LEU A 14 10.29 16.50 -8.84
C LEU A 14 10.55 15.31 -9.79
N PRO A 15 9.96 14.11 -9.58
CA PRO A 15 10.14 12.99 -10.51
C PRO A 15 9.53 13.26 -11.89
N ALA A 16 8.45 14.05 -11.97
CA ALA A 16 7.86 14.47 -13.24
C ALA A 16 8.82 15.34 -14.07
N CYS A 17 9.46 16.34 -13.45
CA CYS A 17 10.45 17.19 -14.09
C CYS A 17 11.70 16.42 -14.52
N ILE A 18 12.19 15.51 -13.66
CA ILE A 18 13.35 14.66 -13.98
C ILE A 18 13.03 13.76 -15.18
N GLY A 19 11.86 13.14 -15.21
CA GLY A 19 11.44 12.29 -16.32
C GLY A 19 11.33 13.05 -17.63
N ALA A 20 10.72 14.23 -17.62
CA ALA A 20 10.60 15.09 -18.81
C ALA A 20 11.99 15.53 -19.31
N LEU A 21 12.88 15.97 -18.40
CA LEU A 21 14.24 16.35 -18.76
C LEU A 21 15.02 15.17 -19.35
N ALA A 22 14.92 14.00 -18.73
CA ALA A 22 15.57 12.78 -19.23
C ALA A 22 15.11 12.42 -20.65
N ALA A 23 13.82 12.59 -20.97
CA ALA A 23 13.29 12.35 -22.31
C ALA A 23 13.93 13.28 -23.36
N PHE A 24 14.06 14.58 -23.06
CA PHE A 24 14.72 15.53 -23.97
C PHE A 24 16.23 15.25 -24.11
N VAL A 25 16.92 14.94 -23.01
CA VAL A 25 18.36 14.60 -23.04
C VAL A 25 18.60 13.34 -23.87
N VAL A 26 17.83 12.28 -23.65
CA VAL A 26 17.96 11.04 -24.42
C VAL A 26 17.63 11.28 -25.89
N ALA A 27 16.54 11.99 -26.21
CA ALA A 27 16.18 12.34 -27.58
C ALA A 27 17.31 13.15 -28.27
N GLY A 28 17.89 14.13 -27.58
CA GLY A 28 19.02 14.92 -28.08
C GLY A 28 20.29 14.11 -28.34
N LEU A 29 20.64 13.18 -27.41
CA LEU A 29 21.79 12.29 -27.55
C LEU A 29 21.65 11.32 -28.74
N LEU A 30 20.44 10.97 -29.12
CA LEU A 30 20.18 10.09 -30.24
C LEU A 30 20.15 10.81 -31.60
N VAL A 31 20.11 12.14 -31.64
CA VAL A 31 20.09 12.93 -32.89
C VAL A 31 21.25 12.59 -33.84
N PRO A 32 22.54 12.50 -33.40
CA PRO A 32 23.64 12.16 -34.31
C PRO A 32 23.52 10.76 -34.93
N PHE A 33 22.76 9.89 -34.31
CA PHE A 33 22.57 8.51 -34.77
C PHE A 33 21.27 8.29 -35.54
N ARG A 34 20.48 9.35 -35.78
CA ARG A 34 19.13 9.28 -36.39
C ARG A 34 19.12 8.60 -37.77
N ASP A 35 20.16 8.79 -38.57
CA ASP A 35 20.27 8.21 -39.91
C ASP A 35 20.58 6.70 -39.87
N SER A 36 21.26 6.25 -38.84
CA SER A 36 21.61 4.83 -38.62
C SER A 36 20.52 4.08 -37.85
N LEU A 37 19.91 4.70 -36.84
CA LEU A 37 18.90 4.07 -35.98
C LEU A 37 17.49 4.08 -36.56
N GLY A 38 17.18 5.08 -37.42
CA GLY A 38 15.82 5.31 -37.91
C GLY A 38 14.85 5.81 -36.83
N GLY A 39 13.80 6.50 -37.24
CA GLY A 39 12.81 7.08 -36.29
C GLY A 39 12.11 6.05 -35.40
N THR A 40 11.85 4.84 -35.91
CA THR A 40 11.18 3.78 -35.15
C THR A 40 11.98 3.32 -33.92
N ASN A 41 13.31 3.16 -34.08
CA ASN A 41 14.16 2.73 -32.97
C ASN A 41 14.31 3.84 -31.92
N ALA A 42 14.38 5.11 -32.36
CA ALA A 42 14.38 6.23 -31.44
C ALA A 42 13.08 6.30 -30.62
N ALA A 43 11.92 6.05 -31.25
CA ALA A 43 10.64 5.97 -30.54
C ALA A 43 10.59 4.87 -29.49
N LEU A 44 11.17 3.69 -29.79
CA LEU A 44 11.25 2.57 -28.84
C LEU A 44 12.16 2.91 -27.64
N ILE A 45 13.28 3.58 -27.85
CA ILE A 45 14.15 4.03 -26.76
C ILE A 45 13.42 5.05 -25.87
N LEU A 46 12.71 6.00 -26.46
CA LEU A 46 11.89 6.94 -25.68
C LEU A 46 10.79 6.24 -24.90
N LEU A 47 10.19 5.18 -25.44
CA LEU A 47 9.22 4.37 -24.71
C LEU A 47 9.84 3.73 -23.47
N VAL A 48 11.08 3.22 -23.53
CA VAL A 48 11.80 2.68 -22.36
C VAL A 48 12.00 3.77 -21.29
N VAL A 49 12.32 5.01 -21.71
CA VAL A 49 12.45 6.13 -20.78
C VAL A 49 11.11 6.43 -20.08
N ILE A 50 10.00 6.40 -20.82
CA ILE A 50 8.66 6.59 -20.25
C ILE A 50 8.34 5.51 -19.21
N VAL A 51 8.62 4.24 -19.52
CA VAL A 51 8.42 3.11 -18.60
C VAL A 51 9.26 3.26 -17.35
N ALA A 52 10.52 3.64 -17.48
CA ALA A 52 11.42 3.89 -16.36
C ALA A 52 10.91 5.03 -15.47
N ALA A 53 10.52 6.17 -16.06
CA ALA A 53 9.97 7.31 -15.33
C ALA A 53 8.66 6.95 -14.61
N ALA A 54 7.72 6.26 -15.28
CA ALA A 54 6.48 5.78 -14.69
C ALA A 54 6.73 4.80 -13.54
N SER A 55 7.75 3.97 -13.69
CA SER A 55 8.13 3.00 -12.68
C SER A 55 8.74 3.64 -11.42
N ILE A 56 9.36 4.78 -11.48
CA ILE A 56 9.97 5.50 -10.33
C ILE A 56 8.99 6.52 -9.74
N GLY A 57 8.39 7.36 -10.55
CA GLY A 57 7.58 8.50 -10.14
C GLY A 57 6.07 8.34 -10.29
N GLY A 58 5.58 7.13 -10.68
CA GLY A 58 4.15 6.86 -10.79
C GLY A 58 3.47 7.50 -12.00
N ARG A 59 2.12 7.68 -11.90
CA ARG A 59 1.28 8.11 -13.03
C ARG A 59 1.65 9.50 -13.58
N VAL A 60 1.88 10.46 -12.68
CA VAL A 60 2.17 11.85 -13.07
C VAL A 60 3.50 11.91 -13.81
N ALA A 61 4.56 11.29 -13.27
CA ALA A 61 5.86 11.24 -13.94
C ALA A 61 5.81 10.50 -15.28
N GLY A 62 5.07 9.39 -15.36
CA GLY A 62 4.87 8.67 -16.62
C GLY A 62 4.18 9.50 -17.68
N ALA A 63 3.07 10.17 -17.34
CA ALA A 63 2.29 11.00 -18.26
C ALA A 63 3.09 12.24 -18.75
N THR A 64 3.77 12.92 -17.83
CA THR A 64 4.61 14.10 -18.21
C THR A 64 5.80 13.71 -19.08
N THR A 65 6.45 12.56 -18.76
CA THR A 65 7.54 12.03 -19.57
C THR A 65 7.06 11.58 -20.95
N ALA A 66 5.86 10.98 -21.05
CA ALA A 66 5.25 10.60 -22.33
C ALA A 66 4.97 11.82 -23.21
N LEU A 67 4.42 12.90 -22.64
CA LEU A 67 4.19 14.15 -23.34
C LEU A 67 5.51 14.77 -23.80
N ALA A 68 6.51 14.83 -22.91
CA ALA A 68 7.84 15.35 -23.24
C ALA A 68 8.53 14.53 -24.35
N SER A 69 8.42 13.20 -24.29
CA SER A 69 8.96 12.29 -25.32
C SER A 69 8.29 12.49 -26.67
N ALA A 70 6.96 12.63 -26.70
CA ALA A 70 6.21 12.89 -27.93
C ALA A 70 6.60 14.23 -28.57
N LEU A 71 6.74 15.29 -27.74
CA LEU A 71 7.21 16.60 -28.21
C LEU A 71 8.66 16.56 -28.71
N ALA A 72 9.56 15.91 -27.95
CA ALA A 72 10.96 15.74 -28.33
C ALA A 72 11.11 14.94 -29.64
N PHE A 73 10.34 13.86 -29.79
CA PHE A 73 10.32 13.07 -31.02
C PHE A 73 9.84 13.88 -32.20
N ASN A 74 8.72 14.60 -32.07
CA ASN A 74 8.20 15.43 -33.12
C ASN A 74 9.19 16.54 -33.51
N PHE A 75 9.82 17.21 -32.55
CA PHE A 75 10.72 18.32 -32.78
C PHE A 75 12.07 17.90 -33.39
N LEU A 76 12.63 16.76 -32.99
CA LEU A 76 13.98 16.33 -33.37
C LEU A 76 14.03 15.32 -34.53
N TYR A 77 12.95 14.54 -34.72
CA TYR A 77 12.94 13.40 -35.66
C TYR A 77 11.98 13.59 -36.83
N THR A 78 11.01 14.54 -36.74
CA THR A 78 10.04 14.77 -37.80
C THR A 78 10.52 15.89 -38.75
N GLN A 79 10.46 15.66 -40.04
CA GLN A 79 10.80 16.70 -41.05
C GLN A 79 9.64 17.66 -41.29
N PRO A 80 9.87 18.99 -41.44
CA PRO A 80 11.14 19.71 -41.30
C PRO A 80 11.58 19.84 -39.84
N TYR A 81 12.85 19.50 -39.59
CA TYR A 81 13.43 19.50 -38.24
C TYR A 81 13.32 20.86 -37.55
N LEU A 82 13.23 20.87 -36.23
CA LEU A 82 13.14 22.08 -35.39
C LEU A 82 11.89 22.92 -35.62
N THR A 83 10.84 22.35 -36.21
CA THR A 83 9.54 23.00 -36.37
C THR A 83 8.43 22.09 -35.85
N LEU A 84 7.42 22.69 -35.22
CA LEU A 84 6.21 21.97 -34.79
C LEU A 84 5.18 21.84 -35.93
N ARG A 85 5.58 22.09 -37.20
CA ARG A 85 4.72 21.98 -38.37
C ARG A 85 4.71 20.55 -38.87
N ILE A 86 3.62 19.85 -38.66
CA ILE A 86 3.44 18.47 -39.08
C ILE A 86 2.90 18.48 -40.51
N HIS A 87 3.73 18.05 -41.50
CA HIS A 87 3.35 17.99 -42.90
C HIS A 87 2.94 16.59 -43.37
N SER A 88 3.20 15.55 -42.56
CA SER A 88 2.90 14.18 -42.93
C SER A 88 1.89 13.56 -41.95
N SER A 89 0.82 12.98 -42.48
CA SER A 89 -0.15 12.23 -41.69
C SER A 89 0.48 11.05 -40.95
N LYS A 90 1.60 10.50 -41.47
CA LYS A 90 2.34 9.40 -40.82
C LYS A 90 3.00 9.82 -39.49
N ASP A 91 3.55 11.05 -39.47
CA ASP A 91 4.22 11.59 -38.29
C ASP A 91 3.22 11.93 -37.18
N VAL A 92 2.03 12.41 -37.55
CA VAL A 92 0.91 12.59 -36.61
C VAL A 92 0.53 11.29 -35.97
N ILE A 93 0.34 10.23 -36.76
CA ILE A 93 -0.05 8.91 -36.27
C ILE A 93 1.02 8.38 -35.32
N THR A 94 2.30 8.49 -35.68
CA THR A 94 3.41 8.02 -34.81
C THR A 94 3.45 8.76 -33.46
N THR A 95 3.28 10.09 -33.49
CA THR A 95 3.27 10.92 -32.27
C THR A 95 2.08 10.59 -31.37
N VAL A 96 0.89 10.46 -31.95
CA VAL A 96 -0.32 10.07 -31.23
C VAL A 96 -0.17 8.67 -30.64
N LEU A 97 0.35 7.72 -31.44
CA LEU A 97 0.55 6.34 -31.00
C LEU A 97 1.56 6.26 -29.84
N LEU A 98 2.67 7.00 -29.92
CA LEU A 98 3.68 7.09 -28.85
C LEU A 98 3.05 7.64 -27.56
N PHE A 99 2.22 8.67 -27.67
CA PHE A 99 1.54 9.27 -26.53
C PHE A 99 0.53 8.29 -25.90
N VAL A 100 -0.31 7.64 -26.68
CA VAL A 100 -1.29 6.64 -26.19
C VAL A 100 -0.59 5.46 -25.56
N LEU A 101 0.46 4.92 -26.20
CA LEU A 101 1.26 3.84 -25.64
C LEU A 101 1.93 4.25 -24.34
N GLY A 102 2.49 5.45 -24.26
CA GLY A 102 3.14 5.96 -23.05
C GLY A 102 2.18 6.02 -21.86
N ILE A 103 0.97 6.54 -22.09
CA ILE A 103 -0.06 6.59 -21.04
C ILE A 103 -0.48 5.16 -20.63
N SER A 104 -0.77 4.29 -21.60
CA SER A 104 -1.23 2.93 -21.35
C SER A 104 -0.21 2.12 -20.55
N VAL A 105 1.07 2.20 -20.92
CA VAL A 105 2.15 1.53 -20.19
C VAL A 105 2.31 2.12 -18.79
N GLY A 106 2.23 3.44 -18.63
CA GLY A 106 2.26 4.11 -17.34
C GLY A 106 1.16 3.62 -16.39
N GLU A 107 -0.07 3.44 -16.89
CA GLU A 107 -1.18 2.89 -16.11
C GLU A 107 -0.93 1.42 -15.70
N ILE A 108 -0.47 0.58 -16.63
CA ILE A 108 -0.18 -0.84 -16.37
C ILE A 108 0.91 -0.98 -15.29
N VAL A 109 2.00 -0.21 -15.41
CA VAL A 109 3.11 -0.23 -14.43
C VAL A 109 2.63 0.22 -13.05
N THR A 110 1.82 1.27 -12.98
CA THR A 110 1.26 1.76 -11.72
C THR A 110 0.31 0.73 -11.09
N TYR A 111 -0.54 0.09 -11.89
CA TYR A 111 -1.43 -0.98 -11.43
C TYR A 111 -0.65 -2.19 -10.90
N ALA A 112 0.36 -2.64 -11.63
CA ALA A 112 1.22 -3.76 -11.23
C ALA A 112 1.95 -3.48 -9.91
N ARG A 113 2.45 -2.25 -9.69
CA ARG A 113 3.08 -1.85 -8.42
C ARG A 113 2.13 -1.89 -7.24
N ARG A 114 0.92 -1.37 -7.40
CA ARG A 114 -0.09 -1.40 -6.33
C ARG A 114 -0.40 -2.83 -5.92
N ASN A 115 -0.58 -3.73 -6.88
CA ASN A 115 -0.84 -5.14 -6.61
C ASN A 115 0.33 -5.83 -5.92
N THR A 116 1.56 -5.55 -6.32
CA THR A 116 2.76 -6.14 -5.69
C THR A 116 2.94 -5.66 -4.25
N TYR A 117 2.67 -4.39 -3.96
CA TYR A 117 2.73 -3.85 -2.60
C TYR A 117 1.70 -4.52 -1.68
N LEU A 118 0.46 -4.65 -2.14
CA LEU A 118 -0.61 -5.33 -1.39
C LEU A 118 -0.31 -6.82 -1.18
N ALA A 119 0.25 -7.50 -2.19
CA ALA A 119 0.64 -8.90 -2.08
C ALA A 119 1.80 -9.11 -1.10
N ARG A 120 2.78 -8.19 -1.05
CA ARG A 120 3.87 -8.25 -0.06
C ARG A 120 3.37 -8.05 1.35
N LYS A 121 2.48 -7.07 1.58
CA LYS A 121 1.88 -6.85 2.90
C LYS A 121 1.17 -8.12 3.38
N ARG A 122 0.30 -8.71 2.55
CA ARG A 122 -0.40 -9.96 2.88
C ARG A 122 0.53 -11.15 3.17
N ARG A 123 1.68 -11.25 2.50
CA ARG A 123 2.65 -12.33 2.75
C ARG A 123 3.33 -12.21 4.11
N LEU A 124 3.64 -10.99 4.55
CA LEU A 124 4.22 -10.75 5.87
C LEU A 124 3.22 -11.11 6.98
N ASP A 125 1.96 -10.71 6.81
CA ASP A 125 0.89 -11.02 7.76
C ASP A 125 0.71 -12.54 7.92
N ILE A 126 0.74 -13.31 6.84
CA ILE A 126 0.64 -14.78 6.86
C ILE A 126 1.85 -15.41 7.56
N SER A 127 3.07 -14.93 7.30
CA SER A 127 4.29 -15.45 7.92
C SER A 127 4.29 -15.29 9.45
N ASP A 128 3.82 -14.15 9.95
CA ASP A 128 3.73 -13.89 11.39
C ASP A 128 2.68 -14.78 12.07
N LEU A 129 1.54 -15.03 11.42
CA LEU A 129 0.53 -15.97 11.91
C LEU A 129 1.03 -17.41 11.92
N HIS A 130 1.78 -17.83 10.89
CA HIS A 130 2.42 -19.15 10.87
C HIS A 130 3.40 -19.31 12.02
N GLN A 131 4.25 -18.30 12.27
CA GLN A 131 5.20 -18.32 13.37
C GLN A 131 4.49 -18.45 14.72
N LEU A 132 3.39 -17.71 14.93
CA LEU A 132 2.60 -17.81 16.16
C LEU A 132 1.98 -19.20 16.30
N SER A 133 1.41 -19.75 15.23
CA SER A 133 0.84 -21.11 15.21
C SER A 133 1.90 -22.19 15.50
N ASP A 134 3.11 -22.05 14.95
CA ASP A 134 4.20 -23.00 15.22
C ASP A 134 4.64 -22.93 16.69
N MET A 135 4.71 -21.74 17.29
CA MET A 135 5.00 -21.60 18.72
C MET A 135 3.97 -22.34 19.60
N VAL A 136 2.68 -22.26 19.25
CA VAL A 136 1.61 -22.99 19.94
C VAL A 136 1.77 -24.51 19.74
N ARG A 137 2.10 -24.96 18.53
CA ARG A 137 2.27 -26.40 18.23
C ARG A 137 3.46 -27.05 18.95
N VAL A 138 4.54 -26.31 19.15
CA VAL A 138 5.72 -26.81 19.89
C VAL A 138 5.59 -26.61 21.40
N ASN A 139 4.41 -26.24 21.90
CA ASN A 139 4.16 -25.96 23.33
C ASN A 139 5.17 -24.96 23.92
N ALA A 140 5.45 -23.86 23.19
CA ALA A 140 6.30 -22.81 23.71
C ALA A 140 5.72 -22.23 25.02
N PRO A 141 6.54 -21.64 25.92
CA PRO A 141 6.05 -21.04 27.16
C PRO A 141 4.93 -20.04 26.91
N GLN A 142 3.84 -20.15 27.67
CA GLN A 142 2.61 -19.35 27.50
C GLN A 142 2.90 -17.84 27.42
N GLY A 143 3.77 -17.33 28.31
CA GLY A 143 4.13 -15.91 28.28
C GLY A 143 4.75 -15.47 26.95
N GLN A 144 5.62 -16.30 26.36
CA GLN A 144 6.25 -15.96 25.07
C GLN A 144 5.23 -15.89 23.92
N VAL A 145 4.25 -16.80 23.91
CA VAL A 145 3.20 -16.81 22.88
C VAL A 145 2.28 -15.61 23.04
N ILE A 146 1.89 -15.28 24.27
CA ILE A 146 1.07 -14.09 24.58
C ILE A 146 1.83 -12.81 24.21
N ASP A 147 3.10 -12.68 24.56
CA ASP A 147 3.93 -11.53 24.22
C ASP A 147 4.06 -11.36 22.70
N ARG A 148 4.26 -12.48 21.98
CA ARG A 148 4.32 -12.47 20.51
C ARG A 148 2.99 -12.06 19.88
N ALA A 149 1.87 -12.56 20.40
CA ALA A 149 0.53 -12.17 19.98
C ALA A 149 0.28 -10.67 20.21
N CYS A 150 0.63 -10.16 21.40
CA CYS A 150 0.51 -8.74 21.73
C CYS A 150 1.40 -7.85 20.82
N GLN A 151 2.62 -8.26 20.51
CA GLN A 151 3.50 -7.55 19.59
C GLN A 151 2.91 -7.49 18.17
N LEU A 152 2.38 -8.62 17.69
CA LEU A 152 1.74 -8.71 16.39
C LEU A 152 0.52 -7.80 16.31
N LEU A 153 -0.38 -7.89 17.30
CA LEU A 153 -1.57 -7.05 17.37
C LEU A 153 -1.23 -5.55 17.46
N SER A 154 -0.24 -5.19 18.28
CA SER A 154 0.18 -3.79 18.43
C SER A 154 0.73 -3.21 17.14
N ARG A 155 1.49 -4.01 16.39
CA ARG A 155 2.05 -3.59 15.10
C ARG A 155 0.98 -3.43 14.02
N GLU A 156 0.10 -4.42 13.86
CA GLU A 156 -0.89 -4.45 12.78
C GLU A 156 -2.02 -3.44 12.99
N LEU A 157 -2.50 -3.31 14.24
CA LEU A 157 -3.58 -2.38 14.58
C LEU A 157 -3.08 -0.99 15.01
N HIS A 158 -1.74 -0.76 15.00
CA HIS A 158 -1.14 0.52 15.40
C HIS A 158 -1.59 0.94 16.81
N LEU A 159 -1.48 0.03 17.77
CA LEU A 159 -1.88 0.25 19.15
C LEU A 159 -0.78 0.95 19.95
N SER A 160 -1.17 1.70 20.98
CA SER A 160 -0.25 2.20 22.00
C SER A 160 0.16 1.10 22.97
N SER A 161 -0.77 0.20 23.28
CA SER A 161 -0.50 -0.97 24.12
C SER A 161 -1.46 -2.12 23.80
N CYS A 162 -0.95 -3.34 24.01
CA CYS A 162 -1.73 -4.56 24.02
C CYS A 162 -1.32 -5.35 25.25
N ARG A 163 -2.29 -5.87 26.00
CA ARG A 163 -2.06 -6.71 27.16
C ARG A 163 -3.07 -7.85 27.17
N PHE A 164 -2.68 -8.95 27.78
CA PHE A 164 -3.56 -10.08 28.03
C PHE A 164 -4.02 -10.03 29.49
N GLU A 165 -5.34 -10.13 29.72
CA GLU A 165 -5.95 -10.22 31.04
C GLU A 165 -6.45 -11.65 31.26
N SER A 166 -5.99 -12.28 32.34
CA SER A 166 -6.41 -13.62 32.75
C SER A 166 -7.83 -13.58 33.34
N PRO A 167 -8.60 -14.69 33.30
CA PRO A 167 -9.95 -14.78 33.91
C PRO A 167 -10.00 -14.45 35.41
N SER A 168 -8.87 -14.59 36.09
CA SER A 168 -8.76 -14.32 37.54
C SER A 168 -8.61 -12.85 37.89
N GLU A 169 -8.37 -11.97 36.89
CA GLU A 169 -8.24 -10.54 37.08
C GLU A 169 -9.57 -9.83 36.88
N PRO A 170 -9.81 -8.69 37.56
CA PRO A 170 -11.04 -7.92 37.33
C PRO A 170 -11.02 -7.41 35.90
N HIS A 171 -11.91 -7.95 35.08
CA HIS A 171 -12.05 -7.55 33.67
C HIS A 171 -12.52 -6.11 33.54
N THR A 172 -11.79 -5.33 32.78
CA THR A 172 -12.23 -4.00 32.38
C THR A 172 -13.47 -4.15 31.47
N SER A 173 -14.59 -3.48 31.80
CA SER A 173 -15.79 -3.47 30.97
C SER A 173 -15.55 -2.67 29.69
N LEU A 174 -14.91 -3.29 28.72
CA LEU A 174 -14.61 -2.72 27.42
C LEU A 174 -15.54 -3.27 26.34
N PRO A 175 -15.81 -2.50 25.27
CA PRO A 175 -16.46 -3.03 24.09
C PRO A 175 -15.69 -4.22 23.53
N VAL A 176 -16.39 -5.31 23.22
CA VAL A 176 -15.79 -6.55 22.74
C VAL A 176 -15.86 -6.61 21.21
N ILE A 177 -14.78 -7.05 20.58
CA ILE A 177 -14.78 -7.44 19.17
C ILE A 177 -15.34 -8.86 19.08
N ASP A 178 -16.43 -9.03 18.34
CA ASP A 178 -17.03 -10.35 18.11
C ASP A 178 -16.24 -11.19 17.11
N HIS A 179 -16.62 -12.46 16.94
CA HIS A 179 -16.01 -13.39 15.98
C HIS A 179 -16.07 -12.90 14.51
N ARG A 180 -16.92 -11.93 14.19
CA ARG A 180 -17.02 -11.30 12.85
C ARG A 180 -16.17 -10.04 12.71
N GLY A 181 -15.48 -9.62 13.77
CA GLY A 181 -14.73 -8.37 13.81
C GLY A 181 -15.60 -7.13 14.01
N LEU A 182 -16.87 -7.30 14.47
CA LEU A 182 -17.75 -6.18 14.78
C LEU A 182 -17.57 -5.77 16.25
N ILE A 183 -17.76 -4.49 16.53
CA ILE A 183 -17.64 -3.91 17.86
C ILE A 183 -19.00 -3.37 18.24
N ALA A 184 -19.53 -3.79 19.41
CA ALA A 184 -20.78 -3.30 19.95
C ALA A 184 -20.61 -1.92 20.62
N ALA A 185 -20.16 -0.92 19.85
CA ALA A 185 -20.00 0.45 20.28
C ALA A 185 -20.20 1.42 19.09
N PRO A 186 -20.62 2.66 19.34
CA PRO A 186 -20.70 3.68 18.28
C PRO A 186 -19.28 3.99 17.79
N LEU A 187 -19.00 3.64 16.54
CA LEU A 187 -17.70 3.85 15.90
C LEU A 187 -17.73 5.09 15.02
N ARG A 188 -16.67 5.89 15.06
CA ARG A 188 -16.45 7.01 14.15
C ARG A 188 -15.69 6.55 12.91
N HIS A 189 -16.08 7.08 11.76
CA HIS A 189 -15.36 6.84 10.50
C HIS A 189 -14.04 7.59 10.52
N ALA A 190 -12.96 6.92 10.12
CA ALA A 190 -11.63 7.49 9.98
C ALA A 190 -10.94 6.97 8.72
N PRO A 191 -9.88 7.64 8.23
CA PRO A 191 -9.10 7.14 7.10
C PRO A 191 -8.60 5.72 7.34
N GLY A 192 -8.98 4.79 6.48
CA GLY A 192 -8.59 3.37 6.56
C GLY A 192 -9.58 2.46 7.30
N GLY A 193 -10.67 2.98 7.89
CA GLY A 193 -11.67 2.16 8.58
C GLY A 193 -12.46 2.92 9.64
N PHE A 194 -12.59 2.32 10.82
CA PHE A 194 -13.27 2.92 11.96
C PHE A 194 -12.29 3.15 13.11
N GLU A 195 -12.47 4.25 13.83
CA GLU A 195 -11.68 4.50 15.04
C GLU A 195 -12.05 3.49 16.13
N LEU A 196 -11.03 2.94 16.80
CA LEU A 196 -11.26 2.19 18.02
C LEU A 196 -11.63 3.15 19.17
N PRO A 197 -12.52 2.74 20.10
CA PRO A 197 -12.84 3.52 21.29
C PRO A 197 -11.57 3.92 22.05
N ALA A 198 -11.53 5.17 22.53
CA ALA A 198 -10.35 5.72 23.21
C ALA A 198 -9.96 4.93 24.48
N GLY A 199 -10.93 4.34 25.16
CA GLY A 199 -10.71 3.48 26.33
C GLY A 199 -10.15 2.09 25.99
N GLY A 200 -10.09 1.74 24.72
CA GLY A 200 -9.68 0.44 24.23
C GLY A 200 -10.85 -0.47 23.86
N VAL A 201 -10.51 -1.64 23.34
CA VAL A 201 -11.45 -2.72 23.02
C VAL A 201 -10.86 -4.05 23.50
N ALA A 202 -11.72 -5.01 23.80
CA ALA A 202 -11.32 -6.35 24.19
C ALA A 202 -11.56 -7.35 23.05
N VAL A 203 -10.64 -8.29 22.89
CA VAL A 203 -10.82 -9.50 22.07
C VAL A 203 -10.78 -10.69 23.03
N ARG A 204 -11.90 -11.38 23.18
CA ARG A 204 -11.99 -12.55 24.08
C ARG A 204 -11.31 -13.75 23.47
N VAL A 205 -10.67 -14.53 24.32
CA VAL A 205 -10.15 -15.85 24.00
C VAL A 205 -11.11 -16.87 24.56
N GLU A 206 -11.92 -17.46 23.69
CA GLU A 206 -13.00 -18.38 24.06
C GLU A 206 -12.77 -19.76 23.43
N VAL A 207 -13.06 -20.82 24.18
CA VAL A 207 -13.13 -22.20 23.68
C VAL A 207 -14.37 -22.84 24.31
N ASP A 208 -15.24 -23.43 23.49
CA ASP A 208 -16.46 -24.10 23.91
C ASP A 208 -17.29 -23.26 24.90
N GLU A 209 -17.52 -22.00 24.58
CA GLU A 209 -18.27 -21.00 25.38
C GLU A 209 -17.59 -20.61 26.73
N HIS A 210 -16.40 -21.11 27.01
CA HIS A 210 -15.62 -20.69 28.18
C HIS A 210 -14.58 -19.65 27.81
N THR A 211 -14.57 -18.53 28.54
CA THR A 211 -13.58 -17.45 28.35
C THR A 211 -12.32 -17.75 29.16
N PHE A 212 -11.19 -17.89 28.49
CA PHE A 212 -9.87 -18.14 29.08
C PHE A 212 -9.06 -16.88 29.32
N GLY A 213 -9.59 -15.73 28.94
CA GLY A 213 -8.98 -14.43 29.08
C GLY A 213 -9.37 -13.50 27.94
N GLN A 214 -8.75 -12.32 27.91
CA GLN A 214 -8.99 -11.35 26.85
C GLN A 214 -7.75 -10.55 26.53
N PHE A 215 -7.57 -10.20 25.25
CA PHE A 215 -6.60 -9.19 24.83
C PHE A 215 -7.25 -7.82 24.93
N VAL A 216 -6.63 -6.92 25.68
CA VAL A 216 -7.03 -5.51 25.78
C VAL A 216 -6.18 -4.69 24.82
N LEU A 217 -6.84 -4.08 23.85
CA LEU A 217 -6.24 -3.34 22.76
C LEU A 217 -6.49 -1.85 22.97
N VAL A 218 -5.44 -1.07 23.23
CA VAL A 218 -5.55 0.38 23.42
C VAL A 218 -5.01 1.10 22.19
N PRO A 219 -5.83 1.90 21.49
CA PRO A 219 -5.37 2.62 20.30
C PRO A 219 -4.32 3.68 20.64
N ALA A 220 -3.40 3.94 19.69
CA ALA A 220 -2.45 5.02 19.83
C ALA A 220 -3.18 6.37 19.83
N THR A 221 -2.81 7.26 20.75
CA THR A 221 -3.30 8.63 20.74
C THR A 221 -2.53 9.39 19.66
N PRO A 222 -3.19 9.99 18.67
CA PRO A 222 -2.49 10.75 17.65
C PRO A 222 -1.79 11.96 18.25
N ALA A 223 -0.68 12.35 17.64
CA ALA A 223 -0.07 13.64 17.96
C ALA A 223 -1.07 14.77 17.67
N THR A 224 -0.94 15.89 18.40
CA THR A 224 -1.86 17.02 18.33
C THR A 224 -2.02 17.49 16.86
N GLY A 225 -3.22 17.31 16.30
CA GLY A 225 -3.56 17.73 14.94
C GLY A 225 -3.55 16.63 13.87
N GLU A 226 -3.10 15.41 14.17
CA GLU A 226 -3.22 14.31 13.22
C GLU A 226 -4.58 13.58 13.35
N PRO A 227 -5.22 13.22 12.22
CA PRO A 227 -6.45 12.42 12.27
C PRO A 227 -6.12 11.01 12.80
N ARG A 228 -6.98 10.48 13.67
CA ARG A 228 -6.86 9.09 14.13
C ARG A 228 -6.95 8.14 12.94
N ARG A 229 -6.05 7.18 12.90
CA ARG A 229 -6.08 6.13 11.87
C ARG A 229 -7.18 5.12 12.21
N GLY A 230 -8.05 4.85 11.24
CA GLY A 230 -9.09 3.84 11.38
C GLY A 230 -8.51 2.43 11.23
N VAL A 231 -9.12 1.49 11.94
CA VAL A 231 -8.84 0.06 11.84
C VAL A 231 -9.88 -0.58 10.91
N SER A 232 -9.40 -1.29 9.88
CA SER A 232 -10.29 -1.93 8.90
C SER A 232 -11.00 -3.15 9.52
N LEU A 233 -12.05 -3.64 8.85
CA LEU A 233 -12.71 -4.88 9.26
C LEU A 233 -11.73 -6.08 9.21
N LEU A 234 -10.86 -6.13 8.21
CA LEU A 234 -9.87 -7.20 8.06
C LEU A 234 -8.87 -7.22 9.20
N ASP A 235 -8.38 -6.05 9.63
CA ASP A 235 -7.44 -5.96 10.75
C ASP A 235 -8.11 -6.44 12.06
N ARG A 236 -9.40 -6.14 12.27
CA ARG A 236 -10.17 -6.62 13.43
C ARG A 236 -10.42 -8.13 13.39
N GLN A 237 -10.73 -8.67 12.20
CA GLN A 237 -10.85 -10.13 12.01
C GLN A 237 -9.51 -10.83 12.25
N MET A 238 -8.40 -10.20 11.89
CA MET A 238 -7.06 -10.70 12.21
C MET A 238 -6.81 -10.77 13.72
N ALA A 239 -7.28 -9.79 14.49
CA ALA A 239 -7.18 -9.83 15.94
C ALA A 239 -7.96 -11.01 16.54
N VAL A 240 -9.16 -11.30 16.02
CA VAL A 240 -9.95 -12.47 16.41
C VAL A 240 -9.22 -13.78 16.04
N LEU A 241 -8.62 -13.83 14.86
CA LEU A 241 -7.84 -15.00 14.42
C LEU A 241 -6.62 -15.25 15.33
N VAL A 242 -5.90 -14.20 15.72
CA VAL A 242 -4.78 -14.32 16.68
C VAL A 242 -5.28 -14.87 18.02
N ALA A 243 -6.40 -14.38 18.53
CA ALA A 243 -7.01 -14.90 19.76
C ALA A 243 -7.39 -16.38 19.64
N SER A 244 -7.93 -16.81 18.49
CA SER A 244 -8.28 -18.21 18.24
C SER A 244 -7.06 -19.15 18.12
N ILE A 245 -5.92 -18.65 17.61
CA ILE A 245 -4.66 -19.43 17.53
C ILE A 245 -4.09 -19.66 18.95
N VAL A 246 -4.22 -18.68 19.84
CA VAL A 246 -3.69 -18.77 21.21
C VAL A 246 -4.59 -19.62 22.11
N SER A 247 -5.89 -19.72 21.82
CA SER A 247 -6.89 -20.36 22.68
C SER A 247 -6.58 -21.82 23.09
N PRO A 248 -6.09 -22.73 22.19
CA PRO A 248 -5.83 -24.12 22.57
C PRO A 248 -4.74 -24.26 23.64
N MET A 249 -3.77 -23.33 23.67
CA MET A 249 -2.69 -23.36 24.64
C MET A 249 -3.19 -22.99 26.06
N LEU A 250 -4.17 -22.08 26.14
CA LEU A 250 -4.73 -21.66 27.44
C LEU A 250 -5.59 -22.76 28.09
N THR A 251 -6.22 -23.61 27.28
CA THR A 251 -6.98 -24.76 27.77
C THR A 251 -6.09 -25.85 28.38
N SER A 252 -4.89 -26.05 27.82
CA SER A 252 -3.97 -27.09 28.30
C SER A 252 -3.26 -26.75 29.61
N SER A 253 -3.27 -25.50 30.05
CA SER A 253 -2.64 -25.06 31.31
C SER A 253 -3.59 -25.06 32.51
N THR A 254 -4.87 -25.37 32.31
CA THR A 254 -5.90 -25.37 33.39
C THR A 254 -6.23 -26.79 33.90
N ILE A 255 -5.59 -27.83 33.36
CA ILE A 255 -5.65 -29.21 33.76
C ILE A 255 -4.38 -29.56 34.56
#